data_c7d0cd31e9ab8a3915a45c0d94fe5ff0
#
_entry.id   c7d0cd31e9ab8a3915a45c0d94fe5ff0
#
_cell.length_a   1.000
_cell.length_b   1.000
_cell.length_c   1.000
_cell.angle_alpha   90.00
_cell.angle_beta   90.00
_cell.angle_gamma   90.00
#
_symmetry.space_group_name_H-M   'P 1'
#
loop_
_entity.id
_entity.type
_entity.pdbx_description
1 polymer ?
#
loop_
_entity_poly.entity_id
_entity_poly.type
_entity_poly.pdbx_seq_one_letter_code
_entity_poly.pdbx_strand_id
1 'polypeptide(L)'
;MRLVTVLVIFGILLLISIVDFKIHMIPDQLNMLLFLAGIWSSFIFQKITITGRVFGIFVVSIPFFIIAVLSSGGLGGGDIKLMAASGVLLGVTGNVFAACFGLLLGGFCGVFLLLTKRIGYKECFAMGPFLCLGIAIVFFQINFLQ
;
A
#
# COMPACT_ATOMS: atom_id res chain seq x y z
N MET A 1 -11.75 19.64 8.15
CA MET A 1 -10.39 19.09 8.25
C MET A 1 -10.36 17.59 7.99
N ARG A 2 -11.09 16.75 8.76
CA ARG A 2 -11.07 15.28 8.58
C ARG A 2 -11.45 14.83 7.16
N LEU A 3 -12.53 15.34 6.61
CA LEU A 3 -13.01 14.97 5.28
C LEU A 3 -12.03 15.35 4.17
N VAL A 4 -11.40 16.53 4.28
CA VAL A 4 -10.38 16.98 3.32
C VAL A 4 -9.16 16.06 3.36
N THR A 5 -8.69 15.68 4.55
CA THR A 5 -7.56 14.75 4.70
C THR A 5 -7.85 13.37 4.08
N VAL A 6 -9.06 12.87 4.29
CA VAL A 6 -9.52 11.61 3.69
C VAL A 6 -9.50 11.71 2.16
N LEU A 7 -10.08 12.77 1.60
CA LEU A 7 -10.11 12.99 0.14
C LEU A 7 -8.69 13.09 -0.45
N VAL A 8 -7.78 13.79 0.23
CA VAL A 8 -6.39 13.91 -0.21
C VAL A 8 -5.70 12.53 -0.23
N ILE A 9 -5.85 11.74 0.83
CA ILE A 9 -5.25 10.40 0.92
C ILE A 9 -5.81 9.48 -0.18
N PHE A 10 -7.13 9.47 -0.37
CA PHE A 10 -7.76 8.68 -1.44
C PHE A 10 -7.30 9.15 -2.83
N GLY A 11 -7.15 10.45 -3.04
CA GLY A 11 -6.62 11.03 -4.29
C GLY A 11 -5.18 10.56 -4.57
N ILE A 12 -4.31 10.57 -3.55
CA ILE A 12 -2.93 10.06 -3.67
C ILE A 12 -2.91 8.57 -4.00
N LEU A 13 -3.70 7.75 -3.31
CA LEU A 13 -3.80 6.31 -3.56
C LEU A 13 -4.33 6.01 -4.97
N LEU A 14 -5.31 6.79 -5.45
CA LEU A 14 -5.81 6.70 -6.82
C LEU A 14 -4.72 7.04 -7.85
N LEU A 15 -3.95 8.11 -7.63
CA LEU A 15 -2.85 8.50 -8.50
C LEU A 15 -1.78 7.41 -8.55
N ILE A 16 -1.37 6.86 -7.40
CA ILE A 16 -0.41 5.74 -7.32
C ILE A 16 -0.93 4.56 -8.14
N SER A 17 -2.20 4.19 -7.94
CA SER A 17 -2.84 3.07 -8.65
C SER A 17 -2.84 3.26 -10.17
N ILE A 18 -3.18 4.45 -10.66
CA ILE A 18 -3.22 4.76 -12.10
C ILE A 18 -1.80 4.74 -12.70
N VAL A 19 -0.84 5.30 -11.99
CA VAL A 19 0.55 5.37 -12.45
C VAL A 19 1.15 3.96 -12.48
N ASP A 20 0.96 3.17 -11.43
CA ASP A 20 1.46 1.80 -11.39
C ASP A 20 0.83 0.93 -12.47
N PHE A 21 -0.45 1.09 -12.75
CA PHE A 21 -1.13 0.36 -13.82
C PHE A 21 -0.60 0.69 -15.22
N LYS A 22 -0.12 1.94 -15.44
CA LYS A 22 0.42 2.38 -16.74
C LYS A 22 1.89 2.08 -16.93
N ILE A 23 2.70 2.27 -15.90
CA ILE A 23 4.17 2.29 -16.00
C ILE A 23 4.77 1.06 -15.31
N HIS A 24 3.99 0.32 -14.50
CA HIS A 24 4.44 -0.81 -13.66
C HIS A 24 5.57 -0.41 -12.70
N MET A 25 5.60 0.86 -12.32
CA MET A 25 6.55 1.43 -11.37
C MET A 25 5.86 2.52 -10.54
N ILE A 26 6.08 2.50 -9.23
CA ILE A 26 5.58 3.55 -8.34
C ILE A 26 6.66 4.62 -8.18
N PRO A 27 6.43 5.87 -8.62
CA PRO A 27 7.38 6.96 -8.43
C PRO A 27 7.60 7.26 -6.95
N ASP A 28 8.85 7.44 -6.55
CA ASP A 28 9.22 7.75 -5.17
C ASP A 28 8.54 9.02 -4.64
N GLN A 29 8.27 9.98 -5.52
CA GLN A 29 7.57 11.21 -5.20
C GLN A 29 6.16 10.97 -4.64
N LEU A 30 5.41 10.02 -5.22
CA LEU A 30 4.07 9.67 -4.75
C LEU A 30 4.11 8.92 -3.41
N ASN A 31 5.11 8.05 -3.21
CA ASN A 31 5.33 7.39 -1.92
C ASN A 31 5.70 8.39 -0.83
N MET A 32 6.54 9.37 -1.15
CA MET A 32 6.90 10.45 -0.23
C MET A 32 5.68 11.34 0.10
N LEU A 33 4.83 11.61 -0.87
CA LEU A 33 3.61 12.38 -0.68
C LEU A 33 2.62 11.65 0.23
N LEU A 34 2.48 10.32 0.06
CA LEU A 34 1.67 9.48 0.94
C LEU A 34 2.26 9.44 2.37
N PHE A 35 3.58 9.38 2.50
CA PHE A 35 4.27 9.42 3.79
C PHE A 35 4.00 10.72 4.54
N LEU A 36 4.12 11.87 3.86
CA LEU A 36 3.81 13.19 4.42
C LEU A 36 2.32 13.31 4.79
N ALA A 37 1.42 12.80 3.94
CA ALA A 37 -0.01 12.75 4.25
C ALA A 37 -0.30 11.86 5.47
N GLY A 38 0.46 10.78 5.66
CA GLY A 38 0.42 9.94 6.85
C GLY A 38 0.80 10.69 8.12
N ILE A 39 1.90 11.46 8.08
CA ILE A 39 2.31 12.34 9.19
C ILE A 39 1.24 13.39 9.46
N TRP A 40 0.73 14.06 8.44
CA TRP A 40 -0.35 15.04 8.58
C TRP A 40 -1.59 14.44 9.21
N SER A 41 -1.97 13.23 8.78
CA SER A 41 -3.12 12.52 9.33
C SER A 41 -2.97 12.21 10.82
N SER A 42 -1.73 12.07 11.33
CA SER A 42 -1.48 11.77 12.74
C SER A 42 -1.92 12.91 13.68
N PHE A 43 -1.88 14.14 13.21
CA PHE A 43 -2.36 15.30 13.98
C PHE A 43 -3.89 15.40 14.01
N ILE A 44 -4.57 14.85 13.00
CA ILE A 44 -6.03 14.92 12.85
C ILE A 44 -6.73 13.68 13.44
N PHE A 45 -6.13 12.51 13.22
CA PHE A 45 -6.63 11.22 13.68
C PHE A 45 -5.68 10.65 14.73
N GLN A 46 -5.98 10.93 16.01
CA GLN A 46 -5.15 10.50 17.15
C GLN A 46 -5.44 9.07 17.62
N LYS A 47 -6.08 8.25 16.77
CA LYS A 47 -6.45 6.87 17.11
C LYS A 47 -5.25 5.91 17.20
N ILE A 48 -4.15 6.22 16.53
CA ILE A 48 -2.98 5.36 16.44
C ILE A 48 -1.81 6.01 17.18
N THR A 49 -1.20 5.26 18.11
CA THR A 49 -0.04 5.69 18.88
C THR A 49 1.16 5.97 17.97
N ILE A 50 1.98 6.94 18.30
CA ILE A 50 3.20 7.29 17.53
C ILE A 50 4.13 6.08 17.40
N THR A 51 4.31 5.32 18.46
CA THR A 51 5.06 4.05 18.43
C THR A 51 4.49 3.06 17.44
N GLY A 52 3.16 2.90 17.40
CA GLY A 52 2.47 2.05 16.43
C GLY A 52 2.68 2.49 14.97
N ARG A 53 2.83 3.79 14.70
CA ARG A 53 3.14 4.31 13.37
C ARG A 53 4.58 4.01 12.96
N VAL A 54 5.53 4.21 13.88
CA VAL A 54 6.96 3.92 13.63
C VAL A 54 7.17 2.43 13.37
N PHE A 55 6.64 1.56 14.23
CA PHE A 55 6.71 0.11 13.99
C PHE A 55 5.92 -0.32 12.76
N GLY A 56 4.84 0.38 12.43
CA GLY A 56 4.05 0.14 11.22
C GLY A 56 4.85 0.26 9.93
N ILE A 57 5.86 1.16 9.89
CA ILE A 57 6.76 1.30 8.74
C ILE A 57 7.49 -0.02 8.46
N PHE A 58 7.99 -0.67 9.50
CA PHE A 58 8.88 -1.81 9.37
C PHE A 58 8.15 -3.16 9.27
N VAL A 59 6.99 -3.28 9.91
CA VAL A 59 6.30 -4.57 10.08
C VAL A 59 5.94 -5.28 8.78
N VAL A 60 5.63 -4.54 7.73
CA VAL A 60 5.32 -5.08 6.40
C VAL A 60 6.49 -4.88 5.44
N SER A 61 7.19 -3.76 5.53
CA SER A 61 8.28 -3.45 4.59
C SER A 61 9.45 -4.40 4.72
N ILE A 62 9.80 -4.86 5.95
CA ILE A 62 10.89 -5.82 6.15
C ILE A 62 10.54 -7.19 5.50
N PRO A 63 9.39 -7.83 5.77
CA PRO A 63 9.01 -9.05 5.06
C PRO A 63 8.98 -8.89 3.55
N PHE A 64 8.43 -7.78 3.05
CA PHE A 64 8.40 -7.50 1.61
C PHE A 64 9.81 -7.37 1.02
N PHE A 65 10.72 -6.70 1.72
CA PHE A 65 12.11 -6.59 1.32
C PHE A 65 12.81 -7.96 1.27
N ILE A 66 12.60 -8.80 2.30
CA ILE A 66 13.15 -10.17 2.35
C ILE A 66 12.62 -10.99 1.16
N ILE A 67 11.31 -10.93 0.89
CA ILE A 67 10.70 -11.62 -0.26
C ILE A 67 11.28 -11.10 -1.58
N ALA A 68 11.46 -9.80 -1.73
CA ALA A 68 12.05 -9.19 -2.93
C ALA A 68 13.47 -9.68 -3.19
N VAL A 69 14.30 -9.78 -2.14
CA VAL A 69 15.67 -10.30 -2.23
C VAL A 69 15.68 -11.79 -2.58
N LEU A 70 14.84 -12.59 -1.91
CA LEU A 70 14.78 -14.04 -2.12
C LEU A 70 14.19 -14.41 -3.48
N SER A 71 13.26 -13.62 -4.01
CA SER A 71 12.62 -13.84 -5.32
C SER A 71 13.38 -13.22 -6.50
N SER A 72 14.61 -12.74 -6.27
CA SER A 72 15.43 -12.11 -7.33
C SER A 72 14.71 -10.98 -8.07
N GLY A 73 13.96 -10.15 -7.32
CA GLY A 73 13.23 -9.00 -7.86
C GLY A 73 11.77 -9.27 -8.23
N GLY A 74 11.19 -10.36 -7.76
CA GLY A 74 9.77 -10.69 -8.00
C GLY A 74 8.78 -9.70 -7.36
N LEU A 75 9.20 -8.91 -6.37
CA LEU A 75 8.41 -7.84 -5.77
C LEU A 75 9.02 -6.48 -6.10
N GLY A 76 8.21 -5.53 -6.53
CA GLY A 76 8.67 -4.19 -6.90
C GLY A 76 9.18 -3.39 -5.69
N GLY A 77 10.32 -2.72 -5.85
CA GLY A 77 10.85 -1.82 -4.81
C GLY A 77 9.88 -0.70 -4.44
N GLY A 78 9.02 -0.30 -5.38
CA GLY A 78 7.94 0.66 -5.18
C GLY A 78 6.89 0.19 -4.18
N ASP A 79 6.52 -1.11 -4.22
CA ASP A 79 5.55 -1.71 -3.30
C ASP A 79 6.06 -1.72 -1.86
N ILE A 80 7.38 -1.97 -1.67
CA ILE A 80 8.03 -1.94 -0.35
C ILE A 80 7.94 -0.53 0.24
N LYS A 81 8.26 0.49 -0.56
CA LYS A 81 8.19 1.90 -0.16
C LYS A 81 6.75 2.34 0.10
N LEU A 82 5.80 1.87 -0.71
CA LEU A 82 4.37 2.11 -0.53
C LEU A 82 3.89 1.58 0.82
N MET A 83 4.26 0.34 1.18
CA MET A 83 3.89 -0.27 2.45
C MET A 83 4.60 0.39 3.64
N ALA A 84 5.82 0.93 3.45
CA ALA A 84 6.47 1.75 4.47
C ALA A 84 5.69 3.06 4.71
N ALA A 85 5.29 3.76 3.66
CA ALA A 85 4.52 4.99 3.74
C ALA A 85 3.12 4.76 4.37
N SER A 86 2.44 3.67 3.98
CA SER A 86 1.14 3.29 4.54
C SER A 86 1.23 2.89 6.02
N GLY A 87 2.38 2.39 6.48
CA GLY A 87 2.63 2.07 7.88
C GLY A 87 2.52 3.29 8.80
N VAL A 88 2.96 4.46 8.35
CA VAL A 88 2.76 5.73 9.08
C VAL A 88 1.27 6.09 9.17
N LEU A 89 0.52 5.80 8.12
CA LEU A 89 -0.90 6.12 8.03
C LEU A 89 -1.77 5.19 8.90
N LEU A 90 -1.51 3.88 8.83
CA LEU A 90 -2.37 2.82 9.37
C LEU A 90 -1.87 2.22 10.69
N GLY A 91 -0.59 2.44 11.03
CA GLY A 91 0.06 1.76 12.16
C GLY A 91 0.31 0.27 11.89
N VAL A 92 0.75 -0.47 12.93
CA VAL A 92 1.13 -1.89 12.80
C VAL A 92 -0.03 -2.75 12.32
N THR A 93 -1.11 -2.79 13.07
CA THR A 93 -2.25 -3.67 12.79
C THR A 93 -2.92 -3.33 11.45
N GLY A 94 -3.19 -2.05 11.21
CA GLY A 94 -3.80 -1.60 9.97
C GLY A 94 -2.94 -1.91 8.75
N ASN A 95 -1.63 -1.72 8.85
CA ASN A 95 -0.71 -1.98 7.73
C ASN A 95 -0.63 -3.48 7.38
N VAL A 96 -0.64 -4.36 8.38
CA VAL A 96 -0.72 -5.82 8.15
C VAL A 96 -2.02 -6.21 7.45
N PHE A 97 -3.17 -5.71 7.92
CA PHE A 97 -4.45 -5.99 7.26
C PHE A 97 -4.48 -5.44 5.83
N ALA A 98 -3.98 -4.23 5.60
CA ALA A 98 -3.91 -3.65 4.25
C ALA A 98 -3.04 -4.49 3.31
N ALA A 99 -1.89 -4.97 3.78
CA ALA A 99 -1.02 -5.86 3.03
C ALA A 99 -1.72 -7.19 2.73
N CYS A 100 -2.35 -7.83 3.71
CA CYS A 100 -3.10 -9.08 3.52
C CYS A 100 -4.21 -8.92 2.47
N PHE A 101 -5.04 -7.89 2.59
CA PHE A 101 -6.10 -7.62 1.60
C PHE A 101 -5.53 -7.36 0.21
N GLY A 102 -4.48 -6.53 0.10
CA GLY A 102 -3.83 -6.23 -1.17
C GLY A 102 -3.21 -7.47 -1.81
N LEU A 103 -2.51 -8.29 -1.03
CA LEU A 103 -1.90 -9.53 -1.50
C LEU A 103 -2.94 -10.58 -1.92
N LEU A 104 -4.03 -10.73 -1.17
CA LEU A 104 -5.11 -11.66 -1.51
C LEU A 104 -5.79 -11.24 -2.82
N LEU A 105 -6.16 -9.97 -2.95
CA LEU A 105 -6.80 -9.46 -4.17
C LEU A 105 -5.85 -9.51 -5.37
N GLY A 106 -4.61 -9.07 -5.20
CA GLY A 106 -3.59 -9.11 -6.25
C GLY A 106 -3.23 -10.55 -6.65
N GLY A 107 -3.05 -11.44 -5.67
CA GLY A 107 -2.77 -12.84 -5.91
C GLY A 107 -3.90 -13.55 -6.63
N PHE A 108 -5.16 -13.32 -6.22
CA PHE A 108 -6.33 -13.90 -6.90
C PHE A 108 -6.44 -13.40 -8.35
N CYS A 109 -6.25 -12.10 -8.57
CA CYS A 109 -6.26 -11.53 -9.91
C CYS A 109 -5.10 -12.06 -10.77
N GLY A 110 -3.90 -12.15 -10.20
CA GLY A 110 -2.71 -12.69 -10.88
C GLY A 110 -2.91 -14.15 -11.30
N VAL A 111 -3.40 -15.01 -10.41
CA VAL A 111 -3.73 -16.40 -10.73
C VAL A 111 -4.80 -16.50 -11.82
N PHE A 112 -5.85 -15.69 -11.72
CA PHE A 112 -6.90 -15.64 -12.75
C PHE A 112 -6.36 -15.25 -14.14
N LEU A 113 -5.47 -14.25 -14.20
CA LEU A 113 -4.84 -13.80 -15.44
C LEU A 113 -3.89 -14.87 -16.03
N LEU A 114 -3.16 -15.59 -15.16
CA LEU A 114 -2.32 -16.72 -15.58
C LEU A 114 -3.14 -17.87 -16.14
N LEU A 115 -4.26 -18.25 -15.49
CA LEU A 115 -5.15 -19.31 -15.95
C LEU A 115 -5.81 -18.97 -17.28
N THR A 116 -6.14 -17.71 -17.49
CA THR A 116 -6.71 -17.24 -18.77
C THR A 116 -5.67 -17.00 -19.85
N LYS A 117 -4.38 -17.29 -19.58
CA LYS A 117 -3.24 -17.10 -20.51
C LYS A 117 -3.14 -15.68 -21.08
N ARG A 118 -3.67 -14.68 -20.36
CA ARG A 118 -3.60 -13.28 -20.76
C ARG A 118 -2.29 -12.62 -20.39
N ILE A 119 -1.55 -13.21 -19.44
CA ILE A 119 -0.22 -12.74 -19.00
C ILE A 119 0.72 -13.94 -19.02
N GLY A 120 1.93 -13.75 -19.54
CA GLY A 120 3.00 -14.73 -19.51
C GLY A 120 3.66 -14.84 -18.11
N TYR A 121 4.26 -15.99 -17.81
CA TYR A 121 4.97 -16.24 -16.53
C TYR A 121 6.07 -15.22 -16.17
N LYS A 122 6.51 -14.40 -17.13
CA LYS A 122 7.59 -13.40 -16.98
C LYS A 122 7.12 -11.95 -17.10
N GLU A 123 5.81 -11.73 -17.28
CA GLU A 123 5.30 -10.36 -17.40
C GLU A 123 5.08 -9.75 -16.01
N CYS A 124 5.54 -8.51 -15.85
CA CYS A 124 5.33 -7.76 -14.61
C CYS A 124 3.84 -7.47 -14.40
N PHE A 125 3.30 -7.97 -13.30
CA PHE A 125 1.95 -7.69 -12.87
C PHE A 125 1.95 -6.49 -11.93
N ALA A 126 1.15 -5.45 -12.24
CA ALA A 126 1.01 -4.28 -11.40
C ALA A 126 0.31 -4.67 -10.08
N MET A 127 1.06 -4.76 -8.99
CA MET A 127 0.53 -5.13 -7.66
C MET A 127 0.06 -3.92 -6.87
N GLY A 128 0.58 -2.74 -7.19
CA GLY A 128 0.27 -1.47 -6.52
C GLY A 128 -1.20 -1.13 -6.41
N PRO A 129 -2.04 -1.28 -7.46
CA PRO A 129 -3.47 -0.98 -7.38
C PRO A 129 -4.19 -1.78 -6.29
N PHE A 130 -3.83 -3.05 -6.11
CA PHE A 130 -4.44 -3.93 -5.10
C PHE A 130 -3.98 -3.57 -3.70
N LEU A 131 -2.70 -3.21 -3.53
CA LEU A 131 -2.19 -2.68 -2.26
C LEU A 131 -2.85 -1.35 -1.91
N CYS A 132 -3.01 -0.44 -2.88
CA CYS A 132 -3.73 0.82 -2.67
C CYS A 132 -5.19 0.61 -2.24
N LEU A 133 -5.89 -0.37 -2.84
CA LEU A 133 -7.25 -0.75 -2.41
C LEU A 133 -7.25 -1.28 -0.97
N GLY A 134 -6.31 -2.17 -0.62
CA GLY A 134 -6.18 -2.66 0.75
C GLY A 134 -5.96 -1.53 1.75
N ILE A 135 -5.06 -0.59 1.45
CA ILE A 135 -4.78 0.61 2.26
C ILE A 135 -6.04 1.46 2.40
N ALA A 136 -6.76 1.72 1.31
CA ALA A 136 -7.96 2.54 1.29
C ALA A 136 -9.08 1.95 2.16
N ILE A 137 -9.33 0.64 2.04
CA ILE A 137 -10.37 -0.07 2.81
C ILE A 137 -10.06 0.01 4.30
N VAL A 138 -8.83 -0.33 4.70
CA VAL A 138 -8.44 -0.35 6.11
C VAL A 138 -8.40 1.07 6.70
N PHE A 139 -7.93 2.05 5.93
CA PHE A 139 -7.96 3.45 6.35
C PHE A 139 -9.39 3.95 6.60
N PHE A 140 -10.31 3.60 5.72
CA PHE A 140 -11.73 3.91 5.91
C PHE A 140 -12.30 3.22 7.14
N GLN A 141 -12.01 1.94 7.32
CA GLN A 141 -12.48 1.15 8.47
C GLN A 141 -12.02 1.75 9.80
N ILE A 142 -10.73 2.09 9.94
CA ILE A 142 -10.18 2.64 11.19
C ILE A 142 -10.79 4.00 11.52
N ASN A 143 -11.06 4.84 10.53
CA ASN A 143 -11.46 6.22 10.80
C ASN A 143 -12.97 6.44 10.86
N PHE A 144 -13.78 5.57 10.25
CA PHE A 144 -15.23 5.74 10.16
C PHE A 144 -16.03 4.65 10.86
N LEU A 145 -15.50 3.42 11.00
CA LEU A 145 -16.23 2.29 11.59
C LEU A 145 -15.80 1.97 13.04
N GLN A 146 -14.66 2.46 13.49
CA GLN A 146 -14.17 2.37 14.88
C GLN A 146 -14.10 3.76 15.51
#